data_0a231c96d3bc158a515221c0b45d2591
#
_entry.id   0a231c96d3bc158a515221c0b45d2591
#
_cell.length_a   1.000
_cell.length_b   1.000
_cell.length_c   1.000
_cell.angle_alpha   90.00
_cell.angle_beta   90.00
_cell.angle_gamma   90.00
#
_symmetry.space_group_name_H-M   'P 1'
#
loop_
_entity.id
_entity.type
_entity.pdbx_description
1 polymer ?
#
loop_
_entity_poly.entity_id
_entity_poly.type
_entity_poly.pdbx_seq_one_letter_code
_entity_poly.pdbx_strand_id
1 'polypeptide(L)'
;DCGVQSNCVSIIPVQTELGRKRAIDQSSCNKDFSCVKGFCPSFVTVEGAKIKSKAFGEVLLPELPDPVLPKIHGTYNIIITGVGGTGVVTIGAVLAMAAHIDNKGAGMMEMAGLAQKGGAVHIHCRLADNPEDISAIRVATGEADAIIGGDLVVTSGSKTISLMKESRTQAIVNSHEIVTGEFTRDTDFFIPNDRLKLSLEARLKDAVSFFDATDLAKLTLGDSIYSNMIIFGSAWQKGMIPLSYNSIKKAIELNGASTELNLKAFEVGRWAILFPIE
;
A
#
# COMPACT_ATOMS: atom_id res chain seq x y z
N ASP A 1 -17.58 -3.31 24.53
CA ASP A 1 -16.62 -3.53 23.47
C ASP A 1 -17.12 -2.98 22.13
N CYS A 2 -16.66 -1.75 21.79
CA CYS A 2 -17.13 -1.01 20.61
C CYS A 2 -16.70 -1.63 19.29
N GLY A 3 -15.57 -2.30 19.22
CA GLY A 3 -15.10 -3.00 18.02
C GLY A 3 -16.05 -4.13 17.64
N VAL A 4 -16.38 -5.00 18.58
CA VAL A 4 -17.30 -6.13 18.36
C VAL A 4 -18.72 -5.65 18.09
N GLN A 5 -19.23 -4.71 18.89
CA GLN A 5 -20.61 -4.23 18.77
C GLN A 5 -20.88 -3.47 17.47
N SER A 6 -19.94 -2.64 17.03
CA SER A 6 -20.10 -1.84 15.81
C SER A 6 -19.66 -2.57 14.55
N ASN A 7 -18.85 -3.62 14.69
CA ASN A 7 -18.20 -4.31 13.56
C ASN A 7 -17.46 -3.33 12.62
N CYS A 8 -16.89 -2.25 13.16
CA CYS A 8 -16.30 -1.17 12.42
C CYS A 8 -14.79 -1.34 12.29
N VAL A 9 -14.30 -1.46 11.06
CA VAL A 9 -12.86 -1.62 10.74
C VAL A 9 -12.03 -0.35 10.95
N SER A 10 -12.68 0.80 11.19
CA SER A 10 -11.99 2.06 11.50
C SER A 10 -11.65 2.20 12.99
N ILE A 11 -12.09 1.28 13.83
CA ILE A 11 -11.72 1.24 15.25
C ILE A 11 -10.40 0.48 15.36
N ILE A 12 -9.37 1.19 15.78
CA ILE A 12 -8.00 0.68 15.91
C ILE A 12 -7.56 0.62 17.38
N PRO A 13 -6.64 -0.29 17.73
CA PRO A 13 -6.02 -0.30 19.05
C PRO A 13 -5.02 0.84 19.18
N VAL A 14 -4.95 1.44 20.36
CA VAL A 14 -3.94 2.45 20.72
C VAL A 14 -3.36 2.10 22.07
N GLN A 15 -2.04 2.08 22.16
CA GLN A 15 -1.33 1.92 23.43
C GLN A 15 -1.32 3.25 24.18
N THR A 16 -1.71 3.22 25.44
CA THR A 16 -1.73 4.38 26.31
C THR A 16 -1.08 4.03 27.66
N GLU A 17 -0.77 5.03 28.47
CA GLU A 17 -0.29 4.83 29.87
C GLU A 17 -1.26 3.99 30.72
N LEU A 18 -2.53 3.98 30.35
CA LEU A 18 -3.59 3.19 31.01
C LEU A 18 -3.86 1.86 30.30
N GLY A 19 -2.91 1.34 29.53
CA GLY A 19 -3.03 0.13 28.75
C GLY A 19 -3.64 0.34 27.35
N ARG A 20 -3.96 -0.78 26.68
CA ARG A 20 -4.49 -0.78 25.31
C ARG A 20 -5.92 -0.23 25.28
N LYS A 21 -6.13 0.83 24.55
CA LYS A 21 -7.42 1.51 24.33
C LYS A 21 -7.83 1.42 22.86
N ARG A 22 -8.90 2.12 22.51
CA ARG A 22 -9.44 2.20 21.16
C ARG A 22 -9.48 3.65 20.67
N ALA A 23 -9.16 3.84 19.40
CA ALA A 23 -9.35 5.12 18.69
C ALA A 23 -10.06 4.87 17.37
N ILE A 24 -10.55 5.94 16.74
CA ILE A 24 -11.10 5.88 15.40
C ILE A 24 -10.05 6.44 14.45
N ASP A 25 -9.62 5.62 13.49
CA ASP A 25 -8.83 6.12 12.37
C ASP A 25 -9.76 6.93 11.45
N GLN A 26 -9.55 8.24 11.45
CA GLN A 26 -10.39 9.18 10.70
C GLN A 26 -10.22 9.02 9.19
N SER A 27 -9.07 8.51 8.72
CA SER A 27 -8.79 8.28 7.29
C SER A 27 -9.64 7.14 6.72
N SER A 28 -9.92 6.11 7.53
CA SER A 28 -10.71 4.95 7.13
C SER A 28 -12.19 5.04 7.55
N CYS A 29 -12.59 6.08 8.28
CA CYS A 29 -13.93 6.23 8.84
C CYS A 29 -14.96 6.63 7.76
N ASN A 30 -16.02 5.83 7.61
CA ASN A 30 -17.17 6.14 6.69
C ASN A 30 -18.11 7.22 7.21
N LYS A 31 -17.98 7.58 8.49
CA LYS A 31 -18.95 8.46 9.19
C LYS A 31 -20.38 7.90 9.21
N ASP A 32 -20.53 6.58 9.29
CA ASP A 32 -21.83 5.91 9.48
C ASP A 32 -22.30 5.93 10.95
N PHE A 33 -21.41 6.36 11.84
CA PHE A 33 -21.67 6.53 13.27
C PHE A 33 -22.10 5.23 13.99
N SER A 34 -21.82 4.06 13.43
CA SER A 34 -22.14 2.78 14.07
C SER A 34 -21.45 2.61 15.43
N CYS A 35 -20.27 3.21 15.58
CA CYS A 35 -19.49 3.17 16.84
C CYS A 35 -20.16 3.91 18.01
N VAL A 36 -21.11 4.82 17.78
CA VAL A 36 -21.84 5.54 18.84
C VAL A 36 -23.22 4.94 19.15
N LYS A 37 -23.65 3.92 18.41
CA LYS A 37 -24.93 3.22 18.66
C LYS A 37 -24.87 2.26 19.84
N GLY A 38 -23.69 1.98 20.37
CA GLY A 38 -23.49 1.14 21.56
C GLY A 38 -23.72 1.91 22.84
N PHE A 39 -23.70 1.18 23.95
CA PHE A 39 -23.93 1.74 25.31
C PHE A 39 -22.69 2.44 25.90
N CYS A 40 -21.59 2.48 25.16
CA CYS A 40 -20.32 3.03 25.62
C CYS A 40 -20.18 4.51 25.21
N PRO A 41 -19.96 5.44 26.17
CA PRO A 41 -19.81 6.87 25.88
C PRO A 41 -18.39 7.25 25.43
N SER A 42 -17.55 6.28 25.07
CA SER A 42 -16.14 6.53 24.70
C SER A 42 -15.99 7.24 23.38
N PHE A 43 -16.96 7.12 22.46
CA PHE A 43 -16.99 7.85 21.20
C PHE A 43 -18.17 8.80 21.16
N VAL A 44 -17.94 9.97 20.61
CA VAL A 44 -18.93 11.04 20.46
C VAL A 44 -18.89 11.60 19.04
N THR A 45 -20.01 12.13 18.58
CA THR A 45 -20.07 12.93 17.36
C THR A 45 -19.87 14.40 17.70
N VAL A 46 -19.15 15.12 16.85
CA VAL A 46 -18.99 16.56 16.95
C VAL A 46 -19.61 17.18 15.71
N GLU A 47 -20.75 17.84 15.88
CA GLU A 47 -21.46 18.49 14.78
C GLU A 47 -20.83 19.85 14.47
N GLY A 48 -20.80 20.22 13.18
CA GLY A 48 -20.26 21.50 12.72
C GLY A 48 -18.75 21.64 12.81
N ALA A 49 -18.03 20.62 13.28
CA ALA A 49 -16.57 20.62 13.31
C ALA A 49 -16.00 20.46 11.90
N LYS A 50 -14.90 21.20 11.65
CA LYS A 50 -14.05 20.96 10.49
C LYS A 50 -12.71 20.39 10.98
N ILE A 51 -12.23 19.36 10.30
CA ILE A 51 -10.88 18.85 10.56
C ILE A 51 -9.91 20.00 10.29
N LYS A 52 -9.09 20.36 11.30
CA LYS A 52 -7.99 21.29 11.05
C LYS A 52 -7.10 20.64 10.00
N SER A 53 -7.05 21.24 8.80
CA SER A 53 -5.93 20.96 7.92
C SER A 53 -4.68 21.41 8.66
N LYS A 54 -3.87 20.46 9.14
CA LYS A 54 -2.51 20.82 9.48
C LYS A 54 -1.91 21.33 8.17
N ALA A 55 -1.59 22.62 8.12
CA ALA A 55 -0.68 23.10 7.11
C ALA A 55 0.64 22.38 7.40
N PHE A 56 0.83 21.23 6.76
CA PHE A 56 2.15 20.61 6.75
C PHE A 56 3.03 21.58 6.01
N GLY A 57 4.12 22.00 6.66
CA GLY A 57 5.10 22.87 6.05
C GLY A 57 5.48 22.28 4.70
N GLU A 58 5.81 23.15 3.76
CA GLU A 58 6.23 22.72 2.44
C GLU A 58 7.39 21.71 2.60
N VAL A 59 7.12 20.43 2.32
CA VAL A 59 8.18 19.42 2.35
C VAL A 59 9.03 19.69 1.12
N LEU A 60 10.13 20.41 1.32
CA LEU A 60 11.13 20.65 0.30
C LEU A 60 11.99 19.39 0.20
N LEU A 61 11.75 18.61 -0.82
CA LEU A 61 12.61 17.48 -1.15
C LEU A 61 13.77 17.94 -2.02
N PRO A 62 14.98 17.41 -1.82
CA PRO A 62 16.08 17.64 -2.75
C PRO A 62 15.78 17.05 -4.12
N GLU A 63 16.52 17.47 -5.15
CA GLU A 63 16.49 16.79 -6.42
C GLU A 63 17.00 15.34 -6.25
N LEU A 64 16.21 14.37 -6.68
CA LEU A 64 16.50 12.96 -6.48
C LEU A 64 17.00 12.33 -7.79
N PRO A 65 18.09 11.54 -7.77
CA PRO A 65 18.56 10.83 -8.94
C PRO A 65 17.54 9.77 -9.38
N ASP A 66 17.43 9.59 -10.69
CA ASP A 66 16.62 8.49 -11.22
C ASP A 66 17.32 7.14 -11.02
N PRO A 67 16.56 6.08 -10.72
CA PRO A 67 17.12 4.74 -10.56
C PRO A 67 17.48 4.12 -11.91
N VAL A 68 18.31 3.10 -11.87
CA VAL A 68 18.50 2.22 -13.03
C VAL A 68 17.26 1.36 -13.18
N LEU A 69 16.56 1.53 -14.31
CA LEU A 69 15.33 0.77 -14.57
C LEU A 69 15.66 -0.66 -15.01
N PRO A 70 14.87 -1.67 -14.58
CA PRO A 70 15.05 -3.03 -15.01
C PRO A 70 14.69 -3.19 -16.50
N LYS A 71 15.38 -4.12 -17.17
CA LYS A 71 15.05 -4.48 -18.54
C LYS A 71 13.94 -5.52 -18.56
N ILE A 72 13.03 -5.39 -19.52
CA ILE A 72 12.02 -6.40 -19.77
C ILE A 72 12.61 -7.49 -20.67
N HIS A 73 12.48 -8.73 -20.23
CA HIS A 73 12.86 -9.91 -21.01
C HIS A 73 11.62 -10.80 -21.15
N GLY A 74 10.91 -10.67 -22.27
CA GLY A 74 9.58 -11.25 -22.45
C GLY A 74 8.53 -10.50 -21.63
N THR A 75 8.22 -10.98 -20.41
CA THR A 75 7.30 -10.30 -19.49
C THR A 75 7.99 -9.96 -18.17
N TYR A 76 7.64 -8.80 -17.61
CA TYR A 76 8.03 -8.37 -16.28
C TYR A 76 6.79 -8.37 -15.37
N ASN A 77 6.84 -9.10 -14.27
CA ASN A 77 5.69 -9.47 -13.48
C ASN A 77 5.68 -8.73 -12.14
N ILE A 78 4.75 -7.83 -11.96
CA ILE A 78 4.58 -7.04 -10.73
C ILE A 78 3.33 -7.56 -10.00
N ILE A 79 3.48 -7.85 -8.72
CA ILE A 79 2.36 -8.18 -7.84
C ILE A 79 2.16 -7.02 -6.87
N ILE A 80 0.93 -6.51 -6.80
CA ILE A 80 0.56 -5.50 -5.82
C ILE A 80 -0.43 -6.14 -4.86
N THR A 81 -0.16 -5.99 -3.57
CA THR A 81 -0.98 -6.59 -2.52
C THR A 81 -1.37 -5.54 -1.49
N GLY A 82 -2.51 -5.76 -0.85
CA GLY A 82 -2.91 -4.92 0.28
C GLY A 82 -4.31 -5.21 0.76
N VAL A 83 -4.65 -4.61 1.87
CA VAL A 83 -6.02 -4.64 2.42
C VAL A 83 -6.91 -3.71 1.60
N GLY A 84 -8.12 -4.14 1.29
CA GLY A 84 -9.10 -3.33 0.56
C GLY A 84 -9.38 -2.00 1.24
N GLY A 85 -9.39 -0.92 0.45
CA GLY A 85 -9.56 0.45 0.94
C GLY A 85 -8.25 1.23 1.14
N THR A 86 -7.08 0.61 0.98
CA THR A 86 -5.77 1.28 1.13
C THR A 86 -5.22 1.87 -0.19
N GLY A 87 -6.03 1.86 -1.26
CA GLY A 87 -5.66 2.48 -2.53
C GLY A 87 -4.71 1.66 -3.41
N VAL A 88 -4.51 0.37 -3.14
CA VAL A 88 -3.63 -0.50 -3.94
C VAL A 88 -4.12 -0.65 -5.40
N VAL A 89 -5.42 -0.57 -5.64
CA VAL A 89 -6.01 -0.57 -6.99
C VAL A 89 -5.54 0.64 -7.81
N THR A 90 -5.36 1.78 -7.16
CA THR A 90 -4.85 2.99 -7.82
C THR A 90 -3.43 2.79 -8.35
N ILE A 91 -2.57 2.08 -7.61
CA ILE A 91 -1.21 1.74 -8.09
C ILE A 91 -1.30 0.94 -9.40
N GLY A 92 -2.17 -0.07 -9.45
CA GLY A 92 -2.38 -0.88 -10.65
C GLY A 92 -2.83 -0.05 -11.84
N ALA A 93 -3.82 0.82 -11.65
CA ALA A 93 -4.33 1.70 -12.71
C ALA A 93 -3.24 2.66 -13.23
N VAL A 94 -2.45 3.25 -12.34
CA VAL A 94 -1.33 4.13 -12.70
C VAL A 94 -0.25 3.35 -13.47
N LEU A 95 0.10 2.13 -13.04
CA LEU A 95 1.06 1.28 -13.75
C LEU A 95 0.61 0.94 -15.16
N ALA A 96 -0.65 0.53 -15.35
CA ALA A 96 -1.18 0.20 -16.66
C ALA A 96 -1.18 1.42 -17.61
N MET A 97 -1.60 2.58 -17.10
CA MET A 97 -1.59 3.82 -17.85
C MET A 97 -0.16 4.28 -18.19
N ALA A 98 0.77 4.18 -17.24
CA ALA A 98 2.18 4.52 -17.46
C ALA A 98 2.83 3.61 -18.51
N ALA A 99 2.53 2.31 -18.49
CA ALA A 99 2.99 1.38 -19.51
C ALA A 99 2.47 1.76 -20.92
N HIS A 100 1.19 2.12 -21.01
CA HIS A 100 0.62 2.61 -22.27
C HIS A 100 1.31 3.88 -22.79
N ILE A 101 1.63 4.83 -21.89
CA ILE A 101 2.35 6.06 -22.26
C ILE A 101 3.78 5.74 -22.71
N ASP A 102 4.44 4.74 -22.11
CA ASP A 102 5.77 4.26 -22.52
C ASP A 102 5.73 3.33 -23.74
N ASN A 103 4.58 3.21 -24.44
CA ASN A 103 4.35 2.31 -25.57
C ASN A 103 4.68 0.84 -25.26
N LYS A 104 4.38 0.40 -24.05
CA LYS A 104 4.55 -0.99 -23.59
C LYS A 104 3.21 -1.69 -23.46
N GLY A 105 3.22 -3.01 -23.59
CA GLY A 105 2.08 -3.86 -23.25
C GLY A 105 1.87 -3.93 -21.74
N ALA A 106 0.60 -3.90 -21.29
CA ALA A 106 0.23 -4.13 -19.91
C ALA A 106 -1.00 -5.04 -19.82
N GLY A 107 -0.87 -6.14 -19.08
CA GLY A 107 -1.97 -7.02 -18.71
C GLY A 107 -2.23 -6.91 -17.21
N MET A 108 -3.47 -6.59 -16.81
CA MET A 108 -3.85 -6.48 -15.41
C MET A 108 -4.99 -7.40 -15.03
N MET A 109 -4.88 -8.02 -13.87
CA MET A 109 -5.94 -8.79 -13.24
C MET A 109 -6.01 -8.45 -11.75
N GLU A 110 -7.17 -7.96 -11.35
CA GLU A 110 -7.48 -7.64 -9.96
C GLU A 110 -8.27 -8.78 -9.32
N MET A 111 -7.81 -9.24 -8.18
CA MET A 111 -8.49 -10.23 -7.34
C MET A 111 -8.81 -9.59 -6.01
N ALA A 112 -9.99 -9.00 -5.91
CA ALA A 112 -10.51 -8.44 -4.67
C ALA A 112 -11.47 -9.45 -4.02
N GLY A 113 -11.44 -9.55 -2.69
CA GLY A 113 -12.44 -10.27 -1.93
C GLY A 113 -13.80 -9.54 -1.97
N LEU A 114 -14.89 -10.23 -1.61
CA LEU A 114 -16.24 -9.64 -1.56
C LEU A 114 -16.38 -8.56 -0.47
N ALA A 115 -15.46 -8.50 0.50
CA ALA A 115 -15.45 -7.47 1.52
C ALA A 115 -14.91 -6.15 0.94
N GLN A 116 -15.75 -5.12 0.92
CA GLN A 116 -15.37 -3.78 0.43
C GLN A 116 -14.27 -3.13 1.27
N LYS A 117 -14.16 -3.48 2.55
CA LYS A 117 -13.10 -3.05 3.48
C LYS A 117 -12.53 -4.23 4.24
N GLY A 118 -11.22 -4.21 4.47
CA GLY A 118 -10.54 -5.24 5.24
C GLY A 118 -10.32 -6.58 4.52
N GLY A 119 -10.78 -6.73 3.27
CA GLY A 119 -10.53 -7.92 2.45
C GLY A 119 -9.15 -7.85 1.76
N ALA A 120 -8.55 -9.02 1.50
CA ALA A 120 -7.29 -9.09 0.77
C ALA A 120 -7.48 -8.73 -0.71
N VAL A 121 -6.63 -7.86 -1.22
CA VAL A 121 -6.56 -7.49 -2.63
C VAL A 121 -5.22 -7.93 -3.19
N HIS A 122 -5.25 -8.61 -4.34
CA HIS A 122 -4.08 -9.00 -5.10
C HIS A 122 -4.26 -8.50 -6.53
N ILE A 123 -3.26 -7.80 -7.04
CA ILE A 123 -3.24 -7.36 -8.43
C ILE A 123 -2.03 -7.99 -9.10
N HIS A 124 -2.28 -8.70 -10.19
CA HIS A 124 -1.25 -9.18 -11.08
C HIS A 124 -1.13 -8.19 -12.22
N CYS A 125 0.05 -7.61 -12.40
CA CYS A 125 0.37 -6.73 -13.50
C CYS A 125 1.53 -7.34 -14.29
N ARG A 126 1.33 -7.61 -15.57
CA ARG A 126 2.37 -8.06 -16.49
C ARG A 126 2.69 -6.94 -17.47
N LEU A 127 3.95 -6.59 -17.56
CA LEU A 127 4.46 -5.61 -18.52
C LEU A 127 5.31 -6.34 -19.56
N ALA A 128 5.22 -5.89 -20.81
CA ALA A 128 6.03 -6.41 -21.90
C ALA A 128 6.40 -5.27 -22.86
N ASP A 129 7.46 -5.42 -23.63
CA ASP A 129 7.79 -4.44 -24.68
C ASP A 129 6.74 -4.42 -25.79
N ASN A 130 6.14 -5.57 -26.11
CA ASN A 130 5.02 -5.66 -27.03
C ASN A 130 3.81 -6.31 -26.36
N PRO A 131 2.57 -5.84 -26.62
CA PRO A 131 1.36 -6.45 -26.01
C PRO A 131 1.19 -7.94 -26.34
N GLU A 132 1.66 -8.37 -27.50
CA GLU A 132 1.56 -9.76 -27.98
C GLU A 132 2.39 -10.74 -27.14
N ASP A 133 3.39 -10.26 -26.41
CA ASP A 133 4.23 -11.08 -25.54
C ASP A 133 3.49 -11.48 -24.25
N ILE A 134 2.32 -10.89 -23.98
CA ILE A 134 1.50 -11.19 -22.81
C ILE A 134 0.46 -12.28 -23.17
N SER A 135 0.86 -13.53 -23.07
CA SER A 135 -0.01 -14.69 -23.35
C SER A 135 -1.02 -15.00 -22.23
N ALA A 136 -0.72 -14.62 -20.99
CA ALA A 136 -1.58 -14.84 -19.84
C ALA A 136 -1.41 -13.69 -18.84
N ILE A 137 -2.48 -13.24 -18.21
CA ILE A 137 -2.41 -12.11 -17.25
C ILE A 137 -2.01 -12.60 -15.86
N ARG A 138 -2.44 -13.78 -15.45
CA ARG A 138 -2.11 -14.33 -14.14
C ARG A 138 -0.63 -14.72 -14.07
N VAL A 139 0.07 -14.18 -13.09
CA VAL A 139 1.45 -14.55 -12.79
C VAL A 139 1.47 -15.93 -12.14
N ALA A 140 2.32 -16.82 -12.62
CA ALA A 140 2.45 -18.18 -12.10
C ALA A 140 3.34 -18.23 -10.83
N THR A 141 3.35 -19.38 -10.18
CA THR A 141 4.17 -19.64 -8.99
C THR A 141 5.64 -19.40 -9.28
N GLY A 142 6.29 -18.58 -8.44
CA GLY A 142 7.71 -18.26 -8.56
C GLY A 142 8.08 -17.32 -9.72
N GLU A 143 7.11 -16.66 -10.35
CA GLU A 143 7.36 -15.81 -11.51
C GLU A 143 7.28 -14.30 -11.22
N ALA A 144 7.01 -13.87 -10.00
CA ALA A 144 7.01 -12.47 -9.67
C ALA A 144 8.43 -11.89 -9.73
N ASP A 145 8.59 -10.76 -10.45
CA ASP A 145 9.83 -9.98 -10.48
C ASP A 145 9.82 -8.94 -9.36
N ALA A 146 8.68 -8.28 -9.13
CA ALA A 146 8.50 -7.27 -8.10
C ALA A 146 7.23 -7.50 -7.27
N ILE A 147 7.32 -7.25 -5.96
CA ILE A 147 6.17 -7.22 -5.03
C ILE A 147 6.08 -5.82 -4.44
N ILE A 148 4.93 -5.18 -4.59
CA ILE A 148 4.59 -3.92 -3.92
C ILE A 148 3.54 -4.25 -2.86
N GLY A 149 3.98 -4.34 -1.61
CA GLY A 149 3.14 -4.72 -0.47
C GLY A 149 2.56 -3.52 0.25
N GLY A 150 1.27 -3.28 0.12
CA GLY A 150 0.55 -2.23 0.86
C GLY A 150 0.40 -2.53 2.36
N ASP A 151 0.58 -3.80 2.76
CA ASP A 151 0.61 -4.25 4.16
C ASP A 151 1.34 -5.59 4.32
N LEU A 152 1.65 -5.93 5.57
CA LEU A 152 2.34 -7.19 5.91
C LEU A 152 1.43 -8.41 5.80
N VAL A 153 0.15 -8.29 6.16
CA VAL A 153 -0.75 -9.44 6.32
C VAL A 153 -1.03 -10.10 4.97
N VAL A 154 -1.45 -9.31 3.99
CA VAL A 154 -1.74 -9.82 2.64
C VAL A 154 -0.47 -10.22 1.92
N THR A 155 0.61 -9.43 2.09
CA THR A 155 1.89 -9.68 1.41
C THR A 155 2.55 -10.97 1.90
N SER A 156 2.49 -11.28 3.20
CA SER A 156 3.04 -12.52 3.78
C SER A 156 2.09 -13.73 3.65
N GLY A 157 0.91 -13.53 3.08
CA GLY A 157 -0.03 -14.61 2.84
C GLY A 157 0.52 -15.67 1.88
N SER A 158 0.12 -16.93 2.06
CA SER A 158 0.61 -18.08 1.27
C SER A 158 0.46 -17.89 -0.24
N LYS A 159 -0.62 -17.23 -0.69
CA LYS A 159 -0.88 -16.91 -2.09
C LYS A 159 0.22 -16.02 -2.67
N THR A 160 0.60 -14.95 -1.95
CA THR A 160 1.66 -14.02 -2.40
C THR A 160 3.03 -14.66 -2.30
N ILE A 161 3.34 -15.35 -1.19
CA ILE A 161 4.63 -16.05 -1.00
C ILE A 161 4.86 -17.09 -2.10
N SER A 162 3.82 -17.78 -2.56
CA SER A 162 3.96 -18.76 -3.64
C SER A 162 4.42 -18.16 -4.98
N LEU A 163 4.15 -16.87 -5.21
CA LEU A 163 4.57 -16.17 -6.43
C LEU A 163 6.02 -15.72 -6.38
N MET A 164 6.62 -15.67 -5.18
CA MET A 164 7.98 -15.21 -4.96
C MET A 164 8.99 -16.31 -5.26
N LYS A 165 10.14 -15.92 -5.78
CA LYS A 165 11.30 -16.80 -5.99
C LYS A 165 12.56 -16.09 -5.53
N GLU A 166 13.33 -16.75 -4.67
CA GLU A 166 14.67 -16.28 -4.28
C GLU A 166 15.52 -15.98 -5.52
N SER A 167 16.36 -14.96 -5.46
CA SER A 167 17.23 -14.46 -6.55
C SER A 167 16.52 -13.87 -7.78
N ARG A 168 15.20 -13.82 -7.80
CA ARG A 168 14.41 -13.15 -8.85
C ARG A 168 13.56 -12.01 -8.29
N THR A 169 12.76 -12.32 -7.27
CA THR A 169 11.76 -11.40 -6.73
C THR A 169 12.39 -10.36 -5.81
N GLN A 170 12.12 -9.10 -6.05
CA GLN A 170 12.35 -8.03 -5.09
C GLN A 170 11.03 -7.60 -4.47
N ALA A 171 11.04 -7.19 -3.21
CA ALA A 171 9.84 -6.74 -2.52
C ALA A 171 10.09 -5.45 -1.73
N ILE A 172 9.07 -4.61 -1.70
CA ILE A 172 8.97 -3.50 -0.78
C ILE A 172 7.62 -3.53 -0.10
N VAL A 173 7.58 -3.43 1.23
CA VAL A 173 6.38 -3.71 2.01
C VAL A 173 6.18 -2.62 3.07
N ASN A 174 4.97 -2.08 3.09
CA ASN A 174 4.53 -1.20 4.17
C ASN A 174 4.42 -2.00 5.47
N SER A 175 5.22 -1.64 6.46
CA SER A 175 5.28 -2.33 7.75
C SER A 175 4.23 -1.86 8.75
N HIS A 176 3.39 -0.90 8.38
CA HIS A 176 2.34 -0.40 9.26
C HIS A 176 1.37 -1.51 9.69
N GLU A 177 1.01 -1.51 10.96
CA GLU A 177 0.04 -2.48 11.50
C GLU A 177 -1.37 -2.12 11.04
N ILE A 178 -1.88 -2.87 10.07
CA ILE A 178 -3.24 -2.72 9.57
C ILE A 178 -4.14 -3.73 10.26
N VAL A 179 -5.09 -3.24 11.02
CA VAL A 179 -6.08 -4.07 11.71
C VAL A 179 -6.98 -4.76 10.70
N THR A 180 -7.05 -6.08 10.77
CA THR A 180 -7.92 -6.90 9.92
C THR A 180 -9.31 -7.10 10.53
N GLY A 181 -10.24 -7.69 9.77
CA GLY A 181 -11.58 -8.00 10.25
C GLY A 181 -11.62 -8.92 11.50
N GLU A 182 -10.56 -9.68 11.77
CA GLU A 182 -10.46 -10.51 12.99
C GLU A 182 -10.49 -9.66 14.27
N PHE A 183 -9.96 -8.44 14.22
CA PHE A 183 -9.99 -7.52 15.35
C PHE A 183 -11.42 -7.12 15.78
N THR A 184 -12.38 -7.17 14.88
CA THR A 184 -13.79 -6.91 15.21
C THR A 184 -14.42 -8.06 15.99
N ARG A 185 -13.84 -9.27 15.91
CA ARG A 185 -14.30 -10.48 16.61
C ARG A 185 -13.55 -10.72 17.88
N ASP A 186 -12.24 -10.47 17.86
CA ASP A 186 -11.33 -10.62 18.99
C ASP A 186 -10.58 -9.31 19.24
N THR A 187 -10.91 -8.64 20.33
CA THR A 187 -10.35 -7.33 20.70
C THR A 187 -8.94 -7.42 21.23
N ASP A 188 -8.51 -8.60 21.65
CA ASP A 188 -7.17 -8.89 22.10
C ASP A 188 -6.31 -9.48 20.98
N PHE A 189 -6.89 -9.62 19.79
CA PHE A 189 -6.17 -10.07 18.61
C PHE A 189 -4.93 -9.21 18.36
N PHE A 190 -3.80 -9.89 18.22
CA PHE A 190 -2.50 -9.29 17.97
C PHE A 190 -1.97 -9.82 16.63
N ILE A 191 -1.58 -8.90 15.76
CA ILE A 191 -0.93 -9.26 14.49
C ILE A 191 0.55 -9.52 14.80
N PRO A 192 1.06 -10.74 14.57
CA PRO A 192 2.46 -11.06 14.83
C PRO A 192 3.38 -10.47 13.73
N ASN A 193 3.51 -9.14 13.69
CA ASN A 193 4.24 -8.42 12.64
C ASN A 193 5.66 -8.94 12.43
N ASP A 194 6.39 -9.21 13.51
CA ASP A 194 7.77 -9.75 13.42
C ASP A 194 7.78 -11.12 12.73
N ARG A 195 6.82 -11.98 13.03
CA ARG A 195 6.71 -13.30 12.39
C ARG A 195 6.37 -13.15 10.89
N LEU A 196 5.52 -12.18 10.54
CA LEU A 196 5.18 -11.90 9.14
C LEU A 196 6.39 -11.38 8.37
N LYS A 197 7.17 -10.46 8.94
CA LYS A 197 8.44 -9.98 8.37
C LYS A 197 9.42 -11.13 8.18
N LEU A 198 9.66 -11.92 9.23
CA LEU A 198 10.55 -13.10 9.17
C LEU A 198 10.16 -14.09 8.07
N SER A 199 8.87 -14.28 7.79
CA SER A 199 8.42 -15.18 6.72
C SER A 199 8.79 -14.66 5.33
N LEU A 200 8.76 -13.34 5.12
CA LEU A 200 9.18 -12.69 3.88
C LEU A 200 10.71 -12.69 3.74
N GLU A 201 11.44 -12.40 4.82
CA GLU A 201 12.91 -12.46 4.87
C GLU A 201 13.41 -13.88 4.63
N ALA A 202 12.77 -14.90 5.20
CA ALA A 202 13.09 -16.28 4.94
C ALA A 202 12.93 -16.68 3.46
N ARG A 203 11.97 -16.04 2.75
CA ARG A 203 11.70 -16.30 1.34
C ARG A 203 12.60 -15.52 0.40
N LEU A 204 12.90 -14.25 0.71
CA LEU A 204 13.55 -13.31 -0.20
C LEU A 204 14.92 -12.83 0.30
N LYS A 205 15.28 -13.11 1.56
CA LYS A 205 16.51 -12.64 2.22
C LYS A 205 16.62 -11.11 2.13
N ASP A 206 17.75 -10.60 1.66
CA ASP A 206 18.04 -9.16 1.53
C ASP A 206 17.25 -8.46 0.41
N ALA A 207 16.48 -9.22 -0.39
CA ALA A 207 15.68 -8.67 -1.49
C ALA A 207 14.32 -8.10 -1.04
N VAL A 208 14.00 -8.12 0.27
CA VAL A 208 12.82 -7.48 0.83
C VAL A 208 13.22 -6.26 1.66
N SER A 209 12.43 -5.18 1.56
CA SER A 209 12.58 -3.97 2.37
C SER A 209 11.27 -3.60 3.02
N PHE A 210 11.36 -3.11 4.26
CA PHE A 210 10.21 -2.70 5.06
C PHE A 210 10.39 -1.27 5.54
N PHE A 211 9.31 -0.48 5.52
CA PHE A 211 9.24 0.79 6.22
C PHE A 211 7.77 1.17 6.46
N ASP A 212 7.52 2.07 7.41
CA ASP A 212 6.16 2.53 7.68
C ASP A 212 5.76 3.67 6.74
N ALA A 213 5.23 3.29 5.57
CA ALA A 213 4.72 4.25 4.58
C ALA A 213 3.47 5.00 5.08
N THR A 214 2.70 4.39 5.97
CA THR A 214 1.46 4.97 6.50
C THR A 214 1.76 6.09 7.49
N ASP A 215 2.68 5.89 8.41
CA ASP A 215 3.09 6.95 9.34
C ASP A 215 3.83 8.06 8.58
N LEU A 216 4.66 7.70 7.61
CA LEU A 216 5.31 8.69 6.74
C LEU A 216 4.28 9.56 5.99
N ALA A 217 3.19 8.95 5.45
CA ALA A 217 2.10 9.67 4.81
C ALA A 217 1.39 10.64 5.78
N LYS A 218 1.08 10.17 6.99
CA LYS A 218 0.47 11.02 8.03
C LYS A 218 1.36 12.18 8.42
N LEU A 219 2.66 11.95 8.56
CA LEU A 219 3.63 12.97 8.98
C LEU A 219 3.90 14.01 7.89
N THR A 220 3.94 13.61 6.62
CA THR A 220 4.33 14.49 5.51
C THR A 220 3.15 15.10 4.76
N LEU A 221 2.04 14.37 4.65
CA LEU A 221 0.88 14.73 3.82
C LEU A 221 -0.44 14.80 4.60
N GLY A 222 -0.42 14.39 5.86
CA GLY A 222 -1.56 14.52 6.78
C GLY A 222 -2.63 13.44 6.67
N ASP A 223 -2.50 12.51 5.74
CA ASP A 223 -3.48 11.44 5.55
C ASP A 223 -2.78 10.13 5.14
N SER A 224 -3.20 9.03 5.76
CA SER A 224 -2.70 7.68 5.47
C SER A 224 -3.02 7.18 4.07
N ILE A 225 -4.01 7.77 3.38
CA ILE A 225 -4.39 7.36 2.03
C ILE A 225 -3.23 7.46 1.03
N TYR A 226 -2.30 8.38 1.25
CA TYR A 226 -1.15 8.60 0.38
C TYR A 226 -0.03 7.57 0.56
N SER A 227 -0.16 6.63 1.52
CA SER A 227 0.81 5.54 1.72
C SER A 227 0.97 4.66 0.47
N ASN A 228 -0.08 4.52 -0.34
CA ASN A 228 -0.06 3.78 -1.60
C ASN A 228 0.92 4.41 -2.61
N MET A 229 0.90 5.73 -2.80
CA MET A 229 1.82 6.40 -3.71
C MET A 229 3.24 6.49 -3.12
N ILE A 230 3.38 6.56 -1.80
CA ILE A 230 4.70 6.49 -1.14
C ILE A 230 5.34 5.13 -1.41
N ILE A 231 4.64 4.01 -1.16
CA ILE A 231 5.20 2.67 -1.42
C ILE A 231 5.49 2.45 -2.91
N PHE A 232 4.67 3.02 -3.79
CA PHE A 232 4.87 2.97 -5.24
C PHE A 232 6.12 3.75 -5.66
N GLY A 233 6.32 4.97 -5.16
CA GLY A 233 7.52 5.78 -5.41
C GLY A 233 8.79 5.10 -4.89
N SER A 234 8.70 4.46 -3.74
CA SER A 234 9.78 3.68 -3.15
C SER A 234 10.15 2.47 -4.02
N ALA A 235 9.15 1.74 -4.52
CA ALA A 235 9.37 0.61 -5.43
C ALA A 235 10.06 1.06 -6.73
N TRP A 236 9.63 2.21 -7.28
CA TRP A 236 10.25 2.76 -8.47
C TRP A 236 11.70 3.17 -8.23
N GLN A 237 11.97 3.88 -7.12
CA GLN A 237 13.32 4.33 -6.77
C GLN A 237 14.29 3.16 -6.51
N LYS A 238 13.78 2.02 -6.05
CA LYS A 238 14.59 0.79 -5.94
C LYS A 238 14.86 0.09 -7.27
N GLY A 239 14.39 0.64 -8.40
CA GLY A 239 14.56 0.00 -9.69
C GLY A 239 13.70 -1.25 -9.88
N MET A 240 12.53 -1.32 -9.23
CA MET A 240 11.64 -2.48 -9.31
C MET A 240 10.56 -2.33 -10.39
N ILE A 241 10.52 -1.20 -11.11
CA ILE A 241 9.45 -0.89 -12.08
C ILE A 241 10.09 -0.44 -13.38
N PRO A 242 9.87 -1.15 -14.52
CA PRO A 242 10.51 -0.88 -15.81
C PRO A 242 9.78 0.22 -16.61
N LEU A 243 9.36 1.29 -15.96
CA LEU A 243 8.63 2.41 -16.59
C LEU A 243 9.33 3.74 -16.30
N SER A 244 9.27 4.66 -17.25
CA SER A 244 9.92 5.96 -17.11
C SER A 244 9.23 6.84 -16.05
N TYR A 245 10.01 7.73 -15.42
CA TYR A 245 9.48 8.72 -14.49
C TYR A 245 8.37 9.57 -15.12
N ASN A 246 8.60 10.02 -16.37
CA ASN A 246 7.67 10.89 -17.06
C ASN A 246 6.33 10.21 -17.34
N SER A 247 6.34 8.93 -17.69
CA SER A 247 5.10 8.18 -17.92
C SER A 247 4.31 7.96 -16.64
N ILE A 248 5.00 7.64 -15.53
CA ILE A 248 4.36 7.49 -14.21
C ILE A 248 3.76 8.82 -13.77
N LYS A 249 4.52 9.91 -13.85
CA LYS A 249 4.03 11.26 -13.53
C LYS A 249 2.77 11.59 -14.32
N LYS A 250 2.81 11.37 -15.63
CA LYS A 250 1.68 11.62 -16.50
C LYS A 250 0.47 10.74 -16.21
N ALA A 251 0.70 9.49 -15.85
CA ALA A 251 -0.36 8.56 -15.43
C ALA A 251 -1.04 9.01 -14.11
N ILE A 252 -0.27 9.49 -13.14
CA ILE A 252 -0.81 10.08 -11.90
C ILE A 252 -1.65 11.33 -12.22
N GLU A 253 -1.18 12.20 -13.10
CA GLU A 253 -1.94 13.37 -13.55
C GLU A 253 -3.27 12.99 -14.21
N LEU A 254 -3.26 11.99 -15.10
CA LEU A 254 -4.45 11.50 -15.80
C LEU A 254 -5.45 10.80 -14.88
N ASN A 255 -4.98 10.16 -13.82
CA ASN A 255 -5.86 9.56 -12.80
C ASN A 255 -6.73 10.62 -12.09
N GLY A 256 -6.30 11.87 -12.03
CA GLY A 256 -7.09 13.03 -11.64
C GLY A 256 -7.44 13.16 -10.15
N ALA A 257 -7.22 12.12 -9.34
CA ALA A 257 -7.50 12.13 -7.93
C ALA A 257 -6.36 12.78 -7.15
N SER A 258 -6.60 13.90 -6.46
CA SER A 258 -5.60 14.59 -5.61
C SER A 258 -4.19 14.63 -6.23
N THR A 259 -4.11 15.02 -7.49
CA THR A 259 -2.91 14.87 -8.34
C THR A 259 -1.64 15.41 -7.69
N GLU A 260 -1.69 16.62 -7.17
CA GLU A 260 -0.55 17.27 -6.52
C GLU A 260 -0.02 16.48 -5.32
N LEU A 261 -0.94 16.04 -4.44
CA LEU A 261 -0.57 15.28 -3.25
C LEU A 261 -0.09 13.87 -3.59
N ASN A 262 -0.65 13.23 -4.62
CA ASN A 262 -0.18 11.92 -5.09
C ASN A 262 1.21 12.01 -5.74
N LEU A 263 1.50 13.05 -6.50
CA LEU A 263 2.85 13.29 -7.02
C LEU A 263 3.83 13.54 -5.88
N LYS A 264 3.46 14.38 -4.90
CA LYS A 264 4.30 14.63 -3.73
C LYS A 264 4.52 13.34 -2.92
N ALA A 265 3.49 12.50 -2.75
CA ALA A 265 3.61 11.21 -2.09
C ALA A 265 4.60 10.28 -2.82
N PHE A 266 4.53 10.24 -4.14
CA PHE A 266 5.47 9.47 -4.95
C PHE A 266 6.92 9.94 -4.71
N GLU A 267 7.17 11.26 -4.71
CA GLU A 267 8.50 11.83 -4.44
C GLU A 267 8.96 11.56 -2.99
N VAL A 268 8.06 11.65 -1.99
CA VAL A 268 8.37 11.27 -0.62
C VAL A 268 8.80 9.81 -0.53
N GLY A 269 8.15 8.94 -1.29
CA GLY A 269 8.52 7.52 -1.38
C GLY A 269 9.91 7.31 -1.98
N ARG A 270 10.24 8.03 -3.04
CA ARG A 270 11.59 8.02 -3.64
C ARG A 270 12.64 8.45 -2.62
N TRP A 271 12.35 9.55 -1.92
CA TRP A 271 13.25 10.10 -0.90
C TRP A 271 13.49 9.10 0.24
N ALA A 272 12.45 8.45 0.74
CA ALA A 272 12.54 7.53 1.88
C ALA A 272 13.47 6.32 1.63
N ILE A 273 13.64 5.91 0.37
CA ILE A 273 14.56 4.82 0.00
C ILE A 273 16.01 5.29 -0.07
N LEU A 274 16.23 6.53 -0.51
CA LEU A 274 17.58 7.09 -0.62
C LEU A 274 18.12 7.58 0.74
N PHE A 275 17.23 7.98 1.63
CA PHE A 275 17.53 8.49 2.96
C PHE A 275 16.70 7.74 4.01
N PRO A 276 17.07 6.47 4.32
CA PRO A 276 16.33 5.69 5.31
C PRO A 276 16.22 6.45 6.64
N ILE A 277 14.99 6.55 7.14
CA ILE A 277 14.72 7.09 8.47
C ILE A 277 15.04 5.98 9.46
N GLU A 278 16.05 6.20 10.34
CA GLU A 278 16.39 5.26 11.42
C GLU A 278 15.32 5.21 12.51
#